data_9e2d6d5899fbb28cbdd7ffb558827fd7
#
_entry.id   9e2d6d5899fbb28cbdd7ffb558827fd7
#
_cell.length_a   1.000
_cell.length_b   1.000
_cell.length_c   1.000
_cell.angle_alpha   90.00
_cell.angle_beta   90.00
_cell.angle_gamma   90.00
#
_symmetry.space_group_name_H-M   'P 1'
#
loop_
_entity.id
_entity.type
_entity.pdbx_description
1 polymer ?
#
loop_
_entity_poly.entity_id
_entity_poly.type
_entity_poly.pdbx_seq_one_letter_code
_entity_poly.pdbx_strand_id
1 'polypeptide(L)'
;KNIYFLGIGGIGMSAIARYFMHEGYAVAGYDRTATPLTRALEAEGALVHYDDNPELIPETMRSAEDTLVVLTPAIPADHREWAWLRERGFRIEKRSQMLGYLSEGKLVMAVAGTHGKTTTSTLAAWLNSDAAQEGSAFLGGISRNFSSNLVLGAGRRLVVEADEYDRSFLRLHPDVAVITAVDADHLDIYGTVEAVVEAFEQFASQIRQGGLLLLKEGVELH
;
A
#
# COMPACT_ATOMS: atom_id res chain seq x y z
N LYS A 1 -5.23 18.88 8.30
CA LYS A 1 -4.99 17.41 8.28
C LYS A 1 -3.78 17.15 7.42
N ASN A 2 -2.76 16.58 8.01
CA ASN A 2 -1.45 16.41 7.37
C ASN A 2 -1.07 14.93 7.37
N ILE A 3 -0.41 14.49 6.31
CA ILE A 3 0.18 13.15 6.22
C ILE A 3 1.66 13.30 5.86
N TYR A 4 2.52 12.75 6.70
CA TYR A 4 3.95 12.72 6.46
C TYR A 4 4.45 11.31 6.18
N PHE A 5 5.22 11.13 5.12
CA PHE A 5 5.68 9.83 4.67
C PHE A 5 7.18 9.64 4.89
N LEU A 6 7.57 8.54 5.51
CA LEU A 6 8.94 8.05 5.54
C LEU A 6 9.09 6.96 4.49
N GLY A 7 9.77 7.30 3.36
CA GLY A 7 9.89 6.48 2.16
C GLY A 7 8.77 6.70 1.14
N ILE A 8 8.42 7.97 0.86
CA ILE A 8 7.28 8.37 0.01
C ILE A 8 7.38 7.85 -1.43
N GLY A 9 8.62 7.67 -1.97
CA GLY A 9 8.86 7.23 -3.33
C GLY A 9 8.68 5.73 -3.57
N GLY A 10 8.40 4.95 -2.53
CA GLY A 10 8.02 3.54 -2.72
C GLY A 10 6.73 3.41 -3.51
N ILE A 11 6.63 2.38 -4.38
CA ILE A 11 5.47 2.22 -5.27
C ILE A 11 4.14 2.19 -4.52
N GLY A 12 4.03 1.44 -3.44
CA GLY A 12 2.82 1.39 -2.62
C GLY A 12 2.61 2.64 -1.75
N MET A 13 3.69 3.31 -1.33
CA MET A 13 3.65 4.54 -0.54
C MET A 13 3.13 5.71 -1.37
N SER A 14 3.63 5.86 -2.61
CA SER A 14 3.22 6.92 -3.53
C SER A 14 1.74 6.81 -3.94
N ALA A 15 1.19 5.61 -4.04
CA ALA A 15 -0.24 5.43 -4.27
C ALA A 15 -1.08 5.95 -3.09
N ILE A 16 -0.67 5.67 -1.86
CA ILE A 16 -1.33 6.19 -0.66
C ILE A 16 -1.18 7.71 -0.55
N ALA A 17 0.02 8.25 -0.88
CA ALA A 17 0.26 9.70 -0.91
C ALA A 17 -0.68 10.40 -1.89
N ARG A 18 -0.83 9.89 -3.12
CA ARG A 18 -1.76 10.40 -4.12
C ARG A 18 -3.21 10.36 -3.65
N TYR A 19 -3.60 9.26 -3.00
CA TYR A 19 -4.94 9.14 -2.44
C TYR A 19 -5.22 10.27 -1.44
N PHE A 20 -4.31 10.52 -0.49
CA PHE A 20 -4.50 11.57 0.49
C PHE A 20 -4.45 12.99 -0.09
N MET A 21 -3.61 13.23 -1.11
CA MET A 21 -3.64 14.51 -1.85
C MET A 21 -5.00 14.72 -2.52
N HIS A 22 -5.57 13.67 -3.13
CA HIS A 22 -6.90 13.73 -3.72
C HIS A 22 -8.00 14.03 -2.67
N GLU A 23 -7.88 13.47 -1.47
CA GLU A 23 -8.77 13.73 -0.34
C GLU A 23 -8.53 15.11 0.32
N GLY A 24 -7.64 15.93 -0.24
CA GLY A 24 -7.38 17.30 0.21
C GLY A 24 -6.46 17.41 1.43
N TYR A 25 -5.70 16.36 1.76
CA TYR A 25 -4.69 16.44 2.81
C TYR A 25 -3.42 17.09 2.27
N ALA A 26 -2.73 17.86 3.13
CA ALA A 26 -1.36 18.25 2.85
C ALA A 26 -0.45 17.04 3.01
N VAL A 27 0.35 16.76 1.98
CA VAL A 27 1.25 15.60 1.92
C VAL A 27 2.69 16.06 1.80
N ALA A 28 3.55 15.53 2.65
CA ALA A 28 5.00 15.67 2.56
C ALA A 28 5.69 14.35 2.92
N GLY A 29 6.98 14.27 2.65
CA GLY A 29 7.73 13.10 3.08
C GLY A 29 9.19 13.13 2.67
N TYR A 30 9.88 12.16 3.24
CA TYR A 30 11.26 11.82 2.93
C TYR A 30 11.35 10.64 1.97
N ASP A 31 12.30 10.69 1.07
CA ASP A 31 12.82 9.50 0.38
C ASP A 31 14.34 9.61 0.23
N ARG A 32 15.03 8.46 0.18
CA ARG A 32 16.49 8.46 0.06
C ARG A 32 16.98 8.93 -1.30
N THR A 33 16.17 8.77 -2.33
CA THR A 33 16.60 8.97 -3.72
C THR A 33 15.54 9.69 -4.53
N ALA A 34 15.95 10.72 -5.24
CA ALA A 34 15.11 11.37 -6.24
C ALA A 34 14.90 10.42 -7.44
N THR A 35 13.67 10.05 -7.68
CA THR A 35 13.26 9.16 -8.76
C THR A 35 12.21 9.83 -9.65
N PRO A 36 11.91 9.31 -10.85
CA PRO A 36 10.78 9.80 -11.64
C PRO A 36 9.45 9.80 -10.86
N LEU A 37 9.28 8.85 -9.93
CA LEU A 37 8.07 8.73 -9.11
C LEU A 37 7.98 9.83 -8.05
N THR A 38 9.07 10.13 -7.33
CA THR A 38 9.10 11.23 -6.36
C THR A 38 8.92 12.59 -7.03
N ARG A 39 9.54 12.80 -8.21
CA ARG A 39 9.34 14.02 -9.00
C ARG A 39 7.90 14.19 -9.50
N ALA A 40 7.25 13.08 -9.84
CA ALA A 40 5.82 13.13 -10.18
C ALA A 40 4.97 13.56 -8.99
N LEU A 41 5.24 13.04 -7.78
CA LEU A 41 4.57 13.46 -6.55
C LEU A 41 4.79 14.95 -6.23
N GLU A 42 6.03 15.44 -6.44
CA GLU A 42 6.34 16.89 -6.29
C GLU A 42 5.53 17.73 -7.26
N ALA A 43 5.43 17.30 -8.53
CA ALA A 43 4.63 17.98 -9.55
C ALA A 43 3.12 17.93 -9.25
N GLU A 44 2.67 16.90 -8.56
CA GLU A 44 1.29 16.70 -8.09
C GLU A 44 0.98 17.49 -6.80
N GLY A 45 2.00 18.09 -6.14
CA GLY A 45 1.83 18.98 -4.98
C GLY A 45 2.33 18.44 -3.65
N ALA A 46 2.98 17.28 -3.60
CA ALA A 46 3.65 16.80 -2.40
C ALA A 46 4.96 17.56 -2.15
N LEU A 47 5.30 17.80 -0.88
CA LEU A 47 6.60 18.34 -0.49
C LEU A 47 7.56 17.18 -0.18
N VAL A 48 8.54 16.95 -1.04
CA VAL A 48 9.49 15.84 -0.89
C VAL A 48 10.89 16.36 -0.63
N HIS A 49 11.61 15.72 0.29
CA HIS A 49 13.04 15.98 0.48
C HIS A 49 13.80 14.64 0.57
N TYR A 50 15.14 14.73 0.45
CA TYR A 50 16.00 13.56 0.23
C TYR A 50 17.11 13.42 1.28
N ASP A 51 17.19 14.34 2.23
CA ASP A 51 18.13 14.29 3.34
C ASP A 51 17.40 13.87 4.62
N ASP A 52 17.99 12.92 5.35
CA ASP A 52 17.50 12.50 6.67
C ASP A 52 17.78 13.60 7.72
N ASN A 53 16.95 14.62 7.71
CA ASN A 53 17.06 15.78 8.57
C ASN A 53 15.68 16.26 9.06
N PRO A 54 15.39 16.13 10.38
CA PRO A 54 14.12 16.58 10.96
C PRO A 54 13.80 18.07 10.73
N GLU A 55 14.79 18.90 10.44
CA GLU A 55 14.57 20.31 10.12
C GLU A 55 13.88 20.54 8.77
N LEU A 56 13.91 19.53 7.89
CA LEU A 56 13.25 19.58 6.61
C LEU A 56 11.77 19.17 6.66
N ILE A 57 11.32 18.62 7.79
CA ILE A 57 9.89 18.37 8.02
C ILE A 57 9.17 19.73 8.02
N PRO A 58 8.15 19.94 7.16
CA PRO A 58 7.43 21.21 7.08
C PRO A 58 6.90 21.65 8.45
N GLU A 59 6.99 22.93 8.78
CA GLU A 59 6.53 23.47 10.07
C GLU A 59 5.06 23.11 10.37
N THR A 60 4.22 23.14 9.35
CA THR A 60 2.80 22.77 9.45
C THR A 60 2.57 21.31 9.80
N MET A 61 3.59 20.47 9.68
CA MET A 61 3.54 19.02 9.97
C MET A 61 4.30 18.61 11.23
N ARG A 62 4.80 19.57 12.01
CA ARG A 62 5.56 19.29 13.25
C ARG A 62 4.68 19.13 14.49
N SER A 63 3.36 19.18 14.35
CA SER A 63 2.39 18.90 15.41
C SER A 63 1.93 17.45 15.33
N ALA A 64 2.12 16.70 16.43
CA ALA A 64 1.68 15.30 16.52
C ALA A 64 0.14 15.16 16.56
N GLU A 65 -0.59 16.22 16.92
CA GLU A 65 -2.06 16.23 16.96
C GLU A 65 -2.66 16.27 15.56
N ASP A 66 -1.98 16.97 14.62
CA ASP A 66 -2.51 17.26 13.29
C ASP A 66 -1.89 16.41 12.17
N THR A 67 -0.84 15.63 12.49
CA THR A 67 -0.05 14.92 11.49
C THR A 67 -0.01 13.43 11.76
N LEU A 68 -0.47 12.65 10.79
CA LEU A 68 -0.26 11.21 10.75
C LEU A 68 1.03 10.89 9.97
N VAL A 69 1.84 10.00 10.49
CA VAL A 69 3.06 9.53 9.82
C VAL A 69 2.83 8.14 9.23
N VAL A 70 3.24 7.96 7.99
CA VAL A 70 3.20 6.65 7.32
C VAL A 70 4.63 6.17 7.06
N LEU A 71 4.94 4.97 7.54
CA LEU A 71 6.27 4.37 7.51
C LEU A 71 6.31 3.14 6.60
N THR A 72 7.34 3.07 5.72
CA THR A 72 7.69 1.83 5.01
C THR A 72 8.72 1.00 5.80
N PRO A 73 8.69 -0.34 5.71
CA PRO A 73 9.70 -1.20 6.33
C PRO A 73 11.14 -0.94 5.86
N ALA A 74 11.32 -0.28 4.72
CA ALA A 74 12.63 0.03 4.15
C ALA A 74 13.41 1.13 4.90
N ILE A 75 12.77 1.86 5.81
CA ILE A 75 13.43 2.89 6.63
C ILE A 75 14.25 2.21 7.74
N PRO A 76 15.56 2.49 7.83
CA PRO A 76 16.42 1.89 8.84
C PRO A 76 16.09 2.39 10.26
N ALA A 77 16.39 1.57 11.27
CA ALA A 77 16.03 1.85 12.65
C ALA A 77 16.75 3.10 13.23
N ASP A 78 17.90 3.48 12.68
CA ASP A 78 18.72 4.64 13.06
C ASP A 78 18.37 5.92 12.29
N HIS A 79 17.28 5.92 11.52
CA HIS A 79 16.82 7.09 10.76
C HIS A 79 16.43 8.23 11.70
N ARG A 80 17.04 9.42 11.49
CA ARG A 80 16.94 10.57 12.40
C ARG A 80 15.51 11.14 12.46
N GLU A 81 14.85 11.30 11.33
CA GLU A 81 13.47 11.79 11.31
C GLU A 81 12.52 10.80 11.99
N TRP A 82 12.68 9.49 11.75
CA TRP A 82 11.87 8.50 12.44
C TRP A 82 12.06 8.54 13.95
N ALA A 83 13.31 8.67 14.44
CA ALA A 83 13.60 8.85 15.86
C ALA A 83 12.93 10.13 16.40
N TRP A 84 13.07 11.25 15.69
CA TRP A 84 12.50 12.55 16.05
C TRP A 84 10.98 12.53 16.17
N LEU A 85 10.29 11.90 15.20
CA LEU A 85 8.83 11.76 15.19
C LEU A 85 8.34 10.86 16.32
N ARG A 86 9.02 9.73 16.56
CA ARG A 86 8.70 8.80 17.64
C ARG A 86 8.85 9.44 19.03
N GLU A 87 9.94 10.14 19.27
CA GLU A 87 10.22 10.83 20.55
C GLU A 87 9.17 11.92 20.86
N ARG A 88 8.56 12.50 19.84
CA ARG A 88 7.52 13.53 19.99
C ARG A 88 6.11 12.98 20.00
N GLY A 89 5.93 11.68 20.03
CA GLY A 89 4.64 11.04 20.19
C GLY A 89 3.74 11.11 18.96
N PHE A 90 4.30 11.26 17.76
CA PHE A 90 3.49 11.18 16.53
C PHE A 90 2.85 9.81 16.38
N ARG A 91 1.62 9.79 15.89
CA ARG A 91 0.98 8.56 15.45
C ARG A 91 1.67 8.08 14.18
N ILE A 92 2.31 6.91 14.26
CA ILE A 92 3.06 6.30 13.15
C ILE A 92 2.39 4.99 12.78
N GLU A 93 1.95 4.91 11.53
CA GLU A 93 1.30 3.73 10.97
C GLU A 93 2.15 3.12 9.86
N LYS A 94 2.16 1.81 9.74
CA LYS A 94 2.80 1.14 8.62
C LYS A 94 1.94 1.26 7.35
N ARG A 95 2.58 1.21 6.18
CA ARG A 95 1.89 1.17 4.87
C ARG A 95 0.73 0.17 4.85
N SER A 96 0.95 -1.04 5.37
CA SER A 96 -0.06 -2.10 5.41
C SER A 96 -1.27 -1.75 6.27
N GLN A 97 -1.07 -1.07 7.40
CA GLN A 97 -2.16 -0.60 8.27
C GLN A 97 -2.99 0.46 7.53
N MET A 98 -2.33 1.36 6.79
CA MET A 98 -3.04 2.37 5.99
C MET A 98 -3.92 1.72 4.92
N LEU A 99 -3.44 0.72 4.20
CA LEU A 99 -4.27 -0.02 3.24
C LEU A 99 -5.45 -0.71 3.91
N GLY A 100 -5.26 -1.26 5.11
CA GLY A 100 -6.34 -1.81 5.93
C GLY A 100 -7.42 -0.75 6.20
N TYR A 101 -7.04 0.43 6.71
CA TYR A 101 -7.99 1.54 6.97
C TYR A 101 -8.69 2.03 5.70
N LEU A 102 -7.96 2.17 4.59
CA LEU A 102 -8.52 2.62 3.31
C LEU A 102 -9.50 1.59 2.70
N SER A 103 -9.41 0.33 3.12
CA SER A 103 -10.30 -0.75 2.71
C SER A 103 -11.58 -0.86 3.55
N GLU A 104 -11.66 -0.15 4.69
CA GLU A 104 -12.84 -0.17 5.55
C GLU A 104 -14.07 0.38 4.82
N GLY A 105 -15.20 -0.31 4.92
CA GLY A 105 -16.45 0.06 4.27
C GLY A 105 -16.46 -0.07 2.74
N LYS A 106 -15.39 -0.57 2.14
CA LYS A 106 -15.29 -0.86 0.70
C LYS A 106 -15.63 -2.34 0.41
N LEU A 107 -15.99 -2.62 -0.84
CA LEU A 107 -16.04 -3.96 -1.40
C LEU A 107 -14.67 -4.28 -1.99
N VAL A 108 -13.89 -5.07 -1.27
CA VAL A 108 -12.46 -5.27 -1.53
C VAL A 108 -12.21 -6.53 -2.35
N MET A 109 -11.55 -6.36 -3.49
CA MET A 109 -10.88 -7.45 -4.19
C MET A 109 -9.38 -7.34 -3.91
N ALA A 110 -8.81 -8.31 -3.20
CA ALA A 110 -7.39 -8.37 -2.89
C ALA A 110 -6.71 -9.44 -3.75
N VAL A 111 -5.68 -9.04 -4.50
CA VAL A 111 -4.92 -9.93 -5.38
C VAL A 111 -3.57 -10.21 -4.76
N ALA A 112 -3.39 -11.43 -4.29
CA ALA A 112 -2.15 -11.95 -3.70
C ALA A 112 -1.48 -13.00 -4.59
N GLY A 113 -0.28 -13.42 -4.20
CA GLY A 113 0.46 -14.47 -4.87
C GLY A 113 1.92 -14.08 -5.11
N THR A 114 2.82 -15.03 -5.12
CA THR A 114 4.25 -14.80 -5.35
C THR A 114 4.52 -14.19 -6.72
N HIS A 115 3.70 -14.50 -7.72
CA HIS A 115 3.79 -13.97 -9.09
C HIS A 115 2.43 -13.57 -9.65
N GLY A 116 2.41 -12.61 -10.58
CA GLY A 116 1.21 -12.21 -11.32
C GLY A 116 0.28 -11.22 -10.63
N LYS A 117 0.57 -10.78 -9.41
CA LYS A 117 -0.23 -9.80 -8.65
C LYS A 117 -0.54 -8.54 -9.44
N THR A 118 0.50 -7.83 -9.90
CA THR A 118 0.35 -6.53 -10.58
C THR A 118 -0.43 -6.65 -11.88
N THR A 119 -0.19 -7.71 -12.66
CA THR A 119 -0.92 -7.95 -13.90
C THR A 119 -2.40 -8.19 -13.62
N THR A 120 -2.72 -9.05 -12.66
CA THR A 120 -4.09 -9.43 -12.32
C THR A 120 -4.84 -8.26 -11.66
N SER A 121 -4.20 -7.54 -10.72
CA SER A 121 -4.81 -6.36 -10.09
C SER A 121 -5.04 -5.23 -11.09
N THR A 122 -4.12 -5.01 -12.04
CA THR A 122 -4.30 -4.02 -13.11
C THR A 122 -5.46 -4.39 -14.04
N LEU A 123 -5.57 -5.66 -14.41
CA LEU A 123 -6.68 -6.14 -15.24
C LEU A 123 -8.03 -6.00 -14.50
N ALA A 124 -8.07 -6.39 -13.24
CA ALA A 124 -9.25 -6.22 -12.40
C ALA A 124 -9.64 -4.74 -12.25
N ALA A 125 -8.66 -3.86 -12.05
CA ALA A 125 -8.87 -2.41 -12.00
C ALA A 125 -9.43 -1.88 -13.33
N TRP A 126 -8.88 -2.34 -14.47
CA TRP A 126 -9.37 -1.96 -15.79
C TRP A 126 -10.84 -2.34 -16.00
N LEU A 127 -11.20 -3.57 -15.69
CA LEU A 127 -12.58 -4.05 -15.79
C LEU A 127 -13.54 -3.29 -14.85
N ASN A 128 -13.06 -2.89 -13.67
CA ASN A 128 -13.85 -2.09 -12.73
C ASN A 128 -13.98 -0.61 -13.14
N SER A 129 -12.99 -0.04 -13.82
CA SER A 129 -13.03 1.36 -14.25
C SER A 129 -13.96 1.60 -15.42
N ASP A 130 -14.11 0.61 -16.33
CA ASP A 130 -14.95 0.73 -17.54
C ASP A 130 -16.45 0.63 -17.21
N ALA A 131 -16.81 -0.04 -16.13
CA ALA A 131 -18.20 -0.25 -15.69
C ALA A 131 -18.80 0.94 -14.92
N ALA A 132 -18.59 2.20 -15.36
CA ALA A 132 -19.10 3.45 -14.78
C ALA A 132 -18.15 4.21 -13.85
N GLN A 133 -16.83 4.02 -13.96
CA GLN A 133 -15.80 4.71 -13.14
C GLN A 133 -16.01 4.55 -11.62
N GLU A 134 -16.57 3.42 -11.19
CA GLU A 134 -16.96 3.23 -9.80
C GLU A 134 -15.88 2.63 -8.91
N GLY A 135 -14.85 2.01 -9.48
CA GLY A 135 -13.82 1.28 -8.72
C GLY A 135 -12.53 2.06 -8.52
N SER A 136 -12.00 2.05 -7.30
CA SER A 136 -10.63 2.50 -7.01
C SER A 136 -9.66 1.31 -7.04
N ALA A 137 -8.37 1.57 -7.26
CA ALA A 137 -7.34 0.53 -7.19
C ALA A 137 -6.00 1.06 -6.66
N PHE A 138 -5.36 0.28 -5.79
CA PHE A 138 -3.97 0.42 -5.38
C PHE A 138 -3.14 -0.68 -6.04
N LEU A 139 -2.25 -0.28 -6.95
CA LEU A 139 -1.47 -1.18 -7.79
C LEU A 139 0.00 -1.22 -7.35
N GLY A 140 0.64 -2.36 -7.51
CA GLY A 140 2.06 -2.56 -7.20
C GLY A 140 3.02 -2.08 -8.29
N GLY A 141 2.52 -1.37 -9.31
CA GLY A 141 3.32 -0.81 -10.40
C GLY A 141 2.59 0.31 -11.12
N ILE A 142 3.33 1.11 -11.89
CA ILE A 142 2.72 2.11 -12.78
C ILE A 142 2.07 1.38 -13.95
N SER A 143 0.75 1.36 -13.99
CA SER A 143 0.00 0.79 -15.10
C SER A 143 0.11 1.70 -16.33
N ARG A 144 0.38 1.11 -17.50
CA ARG A 144 0.37 1.84 -18.77
C ARG A 144 -1.02 2.36 -19.13
N ASN A 145 -2.06 1.62 -18.77
CA ASN A 145 -3.45 1.97 -19.08
C ASN A 145 -3.92 3.20 -18.27
N PHE A 146 -3.43 3.33 -17.04
CA PHE A 146 -3.81 4.42 -16.12
C PHE A 146 -2.74 5.49 -15.99
N SER A 147 -1.52 5.25 -16.51
CA SER A 147 -0.33 6.09 -16.27
C SER A 147 -0.08 6.38 -14.77
N SER A 148 -0.54 5.47 -13.89
CA SER A 148 -0.51 5.62 -12.43
C SER A 148 -0.49 4.26 -11.76
N ASN A 149 -0.11 4.26 -10.48
CA ASN A 149 -0.27 3.15 -9.55
C ASN A 149 -1.51 3.31 -8.62
N LEU A 150 -2.27 4.39 -8.83
CA LEU A 150 -3.55 4.64 -8.18
C LEU A 150 -4.62 4.90 -9.23
N VAL A 151 -5.75 4.24 -9.08
CA VAL A 151 -7.00 4.55 -9.79
C VAL A 151 -8.01 5.02 -8.75
N LEU A 152 -8.67 6.14 -9.02
CA LEU A 152 -9.70 6.69 -8.16
C LEU A 152 -11.06 6.60 -8.83
N GLY A 153 -12.02 6.05 -8.12
CA GLY A 153 -13.41 5.98 -8.51
C GLY A 153 -14.34 6.38 -7.39
N ALA A 154 -15.52 6.87 -7.72
CA ALA A 154 -16.51 7.36 -6.75
C ALA A 154 -17.23 6.23 -5.98
N GLY A 155 -17.10 4.98 -6.42
CA GLY A 155 -17.82 3.85 -5.86
C GLY A 155 -17.15 3.20 -4.66
N ARG A 156 -17.80 2.13 -4.18
CA ARG A 156 -17.33 1.36 -3.01
C ARG A 156 -16.35 0.23 -3.38
N ARG A 157 -16.17 -0.08 -4.67
CA ARG A 157 -15.28 -1.14 -5.11
C ARG A 157 -13.82 -0.72 -4.98
N LEU A 158 -13.00 -1.61 -4.46
CA LEU A 158 -11.58 -1.38 -4.27
C LEU A 158 -10.79 -2.62 -4.68
N VAL A 159 -9.91 -2.46 -5.66
CA VAL A 159 -8.90 -3.47 -6.01
C VAL A 159 -7.59 -3.11 -5.30
N VAL A 160 -7.03 -4.08 -4.58
CA VAL A 160 -5.77 -3.91 -3.87
C VAL A 160 -4.80 -5.00 -4.29
N GLU A 161 -3.60 -4.64 -4.69
CA GLU A 161 -2.50 -5.59 -4.75
C GLU A 161 -2.06 -5.92 -3.33
N ALA A 162 -2.28 -7.16 -2.94
CA ALA A 162 -2.05 -7.69 -1.61
C ALA A 162 -0.64 -8.31 -1.55
N ASP A 163 0.32 -7.53 -1.06
CA ASP A 163 1.72 -7.90 -1.00
C ASP A 163 1.97 -8.83 0.20
N GLU A 164 2.49 -10.03 -0.07
CA GLU A 164 2.87 -11.01 0.94
C GLU A 164 4.16 -10.65 1.67
N TYR A 165 5.00 -9.80 1.08
CA TYR A 165 6.22 -9.32 1.73
C TYR A 165 5.89 -8.71 3.11
N ASP A 166 6.68 -9.03 4.13
CA ASP A 166 6.45 -8.58 5.50
C ASP A 166 5.03 -8.93 6.05
N ARG A 167 4.36 -9.94 5.44
CA ARG A 167 2.98 -10.35 5.79
C ARG A 167 1.97 -9.19 5.75
N SER A 168 2.23 -8.18 4.91
CA SER A 168 1.39 -6.98 4.79
C SER A 168 -0.05 -7.28 4.41
N PHE A 169 -0.27 -8.28 3.55
CA PHE A 169 -1.59 -8.69 3.07
C PHE A 169 -2.52 -9.19 4.19
N LEU A 170 -1.97 -9.61 5.34
CA LEU A 170 -2.75 -10.02 6.52
C LEU A 170 -3.45 -8.86 7.25
N ARG A 171 -3.34 -7.64 6.75
CA ARG A 171 -4.12 -6.49 7.24
C ARG A 171 -5.41 -6.26 6.45
N LEU A 172 -5.63 -7.03 5.38
CA LEU A 172 -6.78 -6.90 4.51
C LEU A 172 -7.85 -7.95 4.88
N HIS A 173 -9.10 -7.53 4.80
CA HIS A 173 -10.28 -8.40 4.94
C HIS A 173 -11.10 -8.30 3.66
N PRO A 174 -10.75 -9.08 2.61
CA PRO A 174 -11.37 -8.95 1.31
C PRO A 174 -12.76 -9.59 1.24
N ASP A 175 -13.59 -9.06 0.34
CA ASP A 175 -14.81 -9.72 -0.12
C ASP A 175 -14.49 -10.75 -1.22
N VAL A 176 -13.45 -10.46 -2.02
CA VAL A 176 -12.90 -11.38 -3.01
C VAL A 176 -11.39 -11.45 -2.84
N ALA A 177 -10.86 -12.62 -2.53
CA ALA A 177 -9.43 -12.88 -2.56
C ALA A 177 -9.05 -13.64 -3.84
N VAL A 178 -7.99 -13.20 -4.50
CA VAL A 178 -7.40 -13.89 -5.65
C VAL A 178 -5.99 -14.31 -5.27
N ILE A 179 -5.64 -15.58 -5.44
CA ILE A 179 -4.29 -16.09 -5.21
C ILE A 179 -3.76 -16.66 -6.53
N THR A 180 -2.74 -16.01 -7.07
CA THR A 180 -2.22 -16.29 -8.41
C THR A 180 -1.08 -17.31 -8.44
N ALA A 181 -0.33 -17.41 -7.35
CA ALA A 181 0.76 -18.40 -7.18
C ALA A 181 1.16 -18.45 -5.70
N VAL A 182 1.64 -19.59 -5.23
CA VAL A 182 2.25 -19.79 -3.91
C VAL A 182 3.53 -20.58 -4.12
N ASP A 183 4.64 -19.87 -4.34
CA ASP A 183 5.96 -20.45 -4.56
C ASP A 183 6.88 -20.12 -3.39
N ALA A 184 8.03 -20.78 -3.32
CA ALA A 184 9.07 -20.54 -2.32
C ALA A 184 9.76 -19.19 -2.56
N ASP A 185 9.09 -18.10 -2.23
CA ASP A 185 9.61 -16.73 -2.32
C ASP A 185 9.72 -16.10 -0.93
N HIS A 186 10.55 -15.07 -0.80
CA HIS A 186 10.74 -14.32 0.45
C HIS A 186 11.11 -15.20 1.65
N LEU A 187 11.94 -16.26 1.44
CA LEU A 187 12.35 -17.18 2.51
C LEU A 187 13.22 -16.50 3.57
N ASP A 188 13.80 -15.34 3.29
CA ASP A 188 14.46 -14.47 4.25
C ASP A 188 13.48 -13.89 5.30
N ILE A 189 12.19 -13.74 4.94
CA ILE A 189 11.12 -13.27 5.82
C ILE A 189 10.37 -14.45 6.47
N TYR A 190 10.06 -15.48 5.68
CA TYR A 190 9.21 -16.60 6.11
C TYR A 190 9.98 -17.74 6.75
N GLY A 191 11.25 -17.91 6.39
CA GLY A 191 12.12 -19.00 6.86
C GLY A 191 11.91 -20.32 6.14
N THR A 192 10.68 -20.75 5.91
CA THR A 192 10.34 -22.03 5.23
C THR A 192 9.21 -21.86 4.22
N VAL A 193 9.09 -22.81 3.30
CA VAL A 193 8.01 -22.87 2.30
C VAL A 193 6.65 -23.07 3.00
N GLU A 194 6.62 -23.91 4.03
CA GLU A 194 5.40 -24.17 4.82
C GLU A 194 4.89 -22.89 5.46
N ALA A 195 5.77 -22.02 5.98
CA ALA A 195 5.38 -20.74 6.56
C ALA A 195 4.84 -19.76 5.49
N VAL A 196 5.28 -19.86 4.24
CA VAL A 196 4.68 -19.12 3.11
C VAL A 196 3.25 -19.62 2.89
N VAL A 197 3.04 -20.93 2.75
CA VAL A 197 1.72 -21.54 2.56
C VAL A 197 0.77 -21.16 3.69
N GLU A 198 1.19 -21.33 4.95
CA GLU A 198 0.40 -20.93 6.14
C GLU A 198 -0.05 -19.46 6.10
N ALA A 199 0.81 -18.54 5.62
CA ALA A 199 0.46 -17.13 5.51
C ALA A 199 -0.62 -16.90 4.44
N PHE A 200 -0.57 -17.61 3.30
CA PHE A 200 -1.63 -17.55 2.30
C PHE A 200 -2.95 -18.17 2.78
N GLU A 201 -2.89 -19.25 3.56
CA GLU A 201 -4.06 -19.85 4.22
C GLU A 201 -4.68 -18.87 5.23
N GLN A 202 -3.84 -18.22 6.04
CA GLN A 202 -4.29 -17.17 6.95
C GLN A 202 -4.95 -16.02 6.18
N PHE A 203 -4.36 -15.59 5.07
CA PHE A 203 -4.97 -14.56 4.21
C PHE A 203 -6.33 -15.01 3.66
N ALA A 204 -6.43 -16.25 3.17
CA ALA A 204 -7.70 -16.82 2.69
C ALA A 204 -8.75 -16.89 3.81
N SER A 205 -8.35 -17.22 5.04
CA SER A 205 -9.26 -17.26 6.20
C SER A 205 -9.84 -15.88 6.61
N GLN A 206 -9.22 -14.79 6.15
CA GLN A 206 -9.66 -13.41 6.41
C GLN A 206 -10.72 -12.90 5.43
N ILE A 207 -11.12 -13.71 4.45
CA ILE A 207 -12.24 -13.39 3.55
C ILE A 207 -13.50 -13.18 4.39
N ARG A 208 -14.19 -12.07 4.11
CA ARG A 208 -15.45 -11.75 4.81
C ARG A 208 -16.49 -12.82 4.56
N GLN A 209 -17.39 -12.97 5.53
CA GLN A 209 -18.50 -13.96 5.41
C GLN A 209 -19.30 -13.73 4.11
N GLY A 210 -19.46 -14.80 3.34
CA GLY A 210 -20.11 -14.76 2.02
C GLY A 210 -19.21 -14.28 0.87
N GLY A 211 -17.93 -14.03 1.15
CA GLY A 211 -16.95 -13.68 0.14
C GLY A 211 -16.46 -14.85 -0.71
N LEU A 212 -15.58 -14.61 -1.64
CA LEU A 212 -15.12 -15.56 -2.65
C LEU A 212 -13.59 -15.68 -2.63
N LEU A 213 -13.10 -16.92 -2.68
CA LEU A 213 -11.70 -17.23 -2.96
C LEU A 213 -11.56 -17.72 -4.40
N LEU A 214 -10.68 -17.07 -5.17
CA LEU A 214 -10.29 -17.48 -6.51
C LEU A 214 -8.84 -17.95 -6.48
N LEU A 215 -8.63 -19.22 -6.73
CA LEU A 215 -7.30 -19.82 -6.85
C LEU A 215 -6.98 -20.06 -8.31
N LYS A 216 -5.75 -19.74 -8.72
CA LYS A 216 -5.24 -20.19 -10.00
C LYS A 216 -5.14 -21.72 -10.00
N GLU A 217 -5.45 -22.36 -11.12
CA GLU A 217 -5.28 -23.79 -11.28
C GLU A 217 -3.87 -24.24 -10.90
N GLY A 218 -3.78 -25.28 -10.07
CA GLY A 218 -2.53 -25.83 -9.54
C GLY A 218 -2.02 -25.17 -8.25
N VAL A 219 -2.70 -24.15 -7.73
CA VAL A 219 -2.42 -23.61 -6.37
C VAL A 219 -3.21 -24.44 -5.36
N GLU A 220 -2.51 -25.05 -4.43
CA GLU A 220 -3.09 -25.86 -3.34
C GLU A 220 -2.93 -25.11 -2.01
N LEU A 221 -4.02 -24.99 -1.27
CA LEU A 221 -4.08 -24.57 0.14
C LEU A 221 -4.78 -25.70 0.91
N HIS A 222 -4.45 -25.90 2.18
CA HIS A 222 -4.95 -27.01 3.01
C HIS A 222 -6.07 -26.60 3.96
#